data_acfe64f4ca50e19176b8a43be9b87092
#
_entry.id   acfe64f4ca50e19176b8a43be9b87092
#
_cell.length_a   1.000
_cell.length_b   1.000
_cell.length_c   1.000
_cell.angle_alpha   90.00
_cell.angle_beta   90.00
_cell.angle_gamma   90.00
#
_symmetry.space_group_name_H-M   'P 1'
#
loop_
_entity.id
_entity.type
_entity.pdbx_description
1 polymer ?
#
loop_
_entity_poly.entity_id
_entity_poly.type
_entity_poly.pdbx_seq_one_letter_code
_entity_poly.pdbx_strand_id
1 'polypeptide(L)' 'EEETLSLIDKELELIKKALERNNGKRKAAADELGISERTLYRKIKQFDIDL' A
#
# COMPACT_ATOMS: atom_id res chain seq x y z
N GLU A 1 12.65 11.86 12.77
CA GLU A 1 11.26 12.20 12.47
C GLU A 1 11.07 12.32 10.98
N GLU A 2 11.98 13.02 10.31
CA GLU A 2 11.91 13.13 8.86
C GLU A 2 12.08 11.76 8.21
N GLU A 3 12.93 10.92 8.80
CA GLU A 3 13.11 9.58 8.28
C GLU A 3 11.82 8.78 8.38
N THR A 4 11.11 8.95 9.50
CA THR A 4 9.85 8.24 9.68
C THR A 4 8.83 8.67 8.63
N LEU A 5 8.74 9.97 8.37
CA LEU A 5 7.84 10.48 7.35
C LEU A 5 8.24 9.97 5.97
N SER A 6 9.55 9.92 5.72
CA SER A 6 10.04 9.45 4.43
C SER A 6 9.70 7.97 4.22
N LEU A 7 9.81 7.17 5.29
CA LEU A 7 9.45 5.75 5.21
C LEU A 7 7.97 5.57 4.94
N ILE A 8 7.14 6.38 5.57
CA ILE A 8 5.70 6.32 5.35
C ILE A 8 5.37 6.70 3.92
N ASP A 9 6.03 7.72 3.40
CA ASP A 9 5.81 8.15 2.02
C ASP A 9 6.18 7.05 1.04
N LYS A 10 7.32 6.39 1.26
CA LYS A 10 7.76 5.32 0.39
C LYS A 10 6.79 4.15 0.43
N GLU A 11 6.35 3.79 1.63
CA GLU A 11 5.41 2.69 1.78
C GLU A 11 4.11 3.01 1.05
N LEU A 12 3.64 4.23 1.21
CA LEU A 12 2.43 4.67 0.54
C LEU A 12 2.57 4.59 -0.98
N GLU A 13 3.70 5.03 -1.50
CA GLU A 13 3.96 4.97 -2.94
C GLU A 13 3.97 3.54 -3.44
N LEU A 14 4.64 2.66 -2.70
CA LEU A 14 4.69 1.26 -3.10
C LEU A 14 3.31 0.63 -3.16
N ILE A 15 2.48 0.95 -2.18
CA ILE A 15 1.13 0.43 -2.14
C ILE A 15 0.33 0.97 -3.32
N LYS A 16 0.44 2.26 -3.58
CA LYS A 16 -0.29 2.85 -4.70
C LYS A 16 0.14 2.26 -6.03
N LYS A 17 1.44 2.09 -6.22
CA LYS A 17 1.95 1.53 -7.47
C LYS A 17 1.48 0.10 -7.65
N ALA A 18 1.53 -0.70 -6.58
CA ALA A 18 1.08 -2.08 -6.66
C ALA A 18 -0.39 -2.15 -7.02
N LEU A 19 -1.20 -1.27 -6.45
CA LEU A 19 -2.62 -1.23 -6.75
C LEU A 19 -2.87 -0.82 -8.20
N GLU A 20 -2.13 0.17 -8.68
CA GLU A 20 -2.28 0.60 -10.07
C GLU A 20 -1.91 -0.51 -11.04
N ARG A 21 -0.81 -1.19 -10.75
CA ARG A 21 -0.33 -2.26 -11.64
C ARG A 21 -1.29 -3.43 -11.66
N ASN A 22 -2.09 -3.59 -10.63
CA ASN A 22 -3.05 -4.68 -10.52
C ASN A 22 -4.49 -4.21 -10.69
N ASN A 23 -4.67 -3.04 -11.29
CA ASN A 23 -5.99 -2.49 -11.61
C ASN A 23 -6.86 -2.34 -10.37
N GLY A 24 -6.25 -1.99 -9.24
CA GLY A 24 -6.97 -1.78 -8.01
C GLY A 24 -7.34 -3.05 -7.27
N LYS A 25 -6.86 -4.19 -7.73
CA LYS A 25 -7.14 -5.46 -7.06
C LYS A 25 -6.23 -5.63 -5.85
N ARG A 26 -6.83 -5.52 -4.67
CA ARG A 26 -6.06 -5.56 -3.44
C ARG A 26 -5.34 -6.88 -3.22
N LYS A 27 -6.00 -7.98 -3.57
CA LYS A 27 -5.39 -9.28 -3.36
C LYS A 27 -4.12 -9.43 -4.18
N ALA A 28 -4.18 -9.06 -5.45
CA ALA A 28 -3.02 -9.15 -6.33
C ALA A 28 -1.94 -8.19 -5.89
N ALA A 29 -2.32 -6.99 -5.47
CA ALA A 29 -1.35 -6.02 -4.99
C ALA A 29 -0.67 -6.51 -3.72
N ALA A 30 -1.42 -7.13 -2.82
CA ALA A 30 -0.85 -7.67 -1.60
C ALA A 30 0.15 -8.77 -1.91
N ASP A 31 -0.17 -9.63 -2.87
CA ASP A 31 0.75 -10.68 -3.30
C ASP A 31 2.04 -10.07 -3.83
N GLU A 32 1.92 -9.04 -4.64
CA GLU A 32 3.10 -8.38 -5.20
C GLU A 32 3.96 -7.78 -4.09
N LEU A 33 3.31 -7.22 -3.07
CA LEU A 33 4.02 -6.59 -1.96
C LEU A 33 4.53 -7.60 -0.93
N GLY A 34 4.10 -8.84 -1.04
CA GLY A 34 4.52 -9.87 -0.10
C GLY A 34 3.83 -9.78 1.25
N ILE A 35 2.62 -9.23 1.28
CA ILE A 35 1.85 -9.11 2.52
C ILE A 35 0.48 -9.72 2.29
N SER A 36 -0.27 -9.92 3.38
CA SER A 36 -1.61 -10.46 3.27
C SER A 36 -2.57 -9.37 2.82
N GLU A 37 -3.68 -9.79 2.21
CA GLU A 37 -4.70 -8.86 1.76
C GLU A 37 -5.25 -8.06 2.94
N ARG A 38 -5.37 -8.70 4.08
CA ARG A 38 -5.87 -8.04 5.27
C ARG A 38 -4.93 -6.93 5.72
N THR A 39 -3.63 -7.20 5.69
CA THR A 39 -2.64 -6.21 6.06
C THR A 39 -2.69 -5.02 5.10
N LEU A 40 -2.82 -5.32 3.81
CA LEU A 40 -2.91 -4.26 2.83
C LEU A 40 -4.14 -3.39 3.05
N TYR A 41 -5.27 -4.02 3.34
CA TYR A 41 -6.50 -3.29 3.58
C TYR A 41 -6.36 -2.35 4.77
N ARG A 42 -5.71 -2.83 5.83
CA ARG A 42 -5.49 -1.99 7.01
C ARG A 42 -4.61 -0.81 6.68
N LYS A 43 -3.57 -1.03 5.88
CA LYS A 43 -2.67 0.06 5.50
C LYS A 43 -3.38 1.08 4.62
N ILE A 44 -4.23 0.61 3.72
CA ILE A 44 -5.00 1.51 2.88
C ILE A 44 -5.87 2.42 3.74
N LYS A 45 -6.51 1.86 4.74
CA LYS A 45 -7.32 2.66 5.64
C LYS A 45 -6.48 3.59 6.50
N GLN A 46 -5.33 3.10 6.95
CA GLN A 46 -4.44 3.89 7.80
C GLN A 46 -3.92 5.12 7.06
N PHE A 47 -3.58 4.96 5.79
CA PHE A 47 -3.05 6.05 4.99
C PHE A 47 -4.14 6.83 4.26
N ASP A 48 -5.38 6.40 4.43
CA ASP A 48 -6.52 7.09 3.79
C ASP A 48 -6.33 7.16 2.28
N ILE A 49 -5.94 6.04 1.70
CA ILE A 49 -5.75 5.96 0.25
C ILE A 49 -7.11 5.86 -0.42
N ASP A 50 -7.33 6.72 -1.39
CA ASP A 50 -8.58 6.75 -2.13
C ASP A 50 -8.45 5.83 -3.34
N LEU A 51 -9.24 4.77 -3.35
CA LEU A 51 -9.23 3.81 -4.46
C LEU A 51 -10.48 3.89 -5.29
#